data_d3caa5580d349385d3c6505e221cd768
#
_entry.id   d3caa5580d349385d3c6505e221cd768
#
_cell.length_a   1.000
_cell.length_b   1.000
_cell.length_c   1.000
_cell.angle_alpha   90.00
_cell.angle_beta   90.00
_cell.angle_gamma   90.00
#
_symmetry.space_group_name_H-M   'P 1'
#
loop_
_entity.id
_entity.type
_entity.pdbx_description
1 polymer ?
#
loop_
_entity_poly.entity_id
_entity_poly.type
_entity_poly.pdbx_seq_one_letter_code
_entity_poly.pdbx_strand_id
1 'polypeptide(L)'
;MRLYQKKKSFRYQERDALKRKAFLEKVEKIDNDKIVYMDEAGMDDTERYAYGHSAKGKRCYAEKPGKKSIRINFIGGLRGKQFIAPMMVEGYCNANVCQAYIDQCLIPCLSPGETVIMDNASFHKSKGVKEAIEDAGCHLLFLPPYSPDLNPIEHVWSPLKNRVRMKLDQDEINLETALSQVMKSM
;
A
#
# COMPACT_ATOMS: atom_id res chain seq x y z
N MET A 1 -34.92 -1.64 -20.84
CA MET A 1 -33.58 -1.51 -20.25
C MET A 1 -33.13 -2.90 -19.81
N ARG A 2 -32.04 -3.45 -20.41
CA ARG A 2 -31.51 -4.78 -20.02
C ARG A 2 -30.63 -4.62 -18.77
N LEU A 3 -31.00 -5.26 -17.68
CA LEU A 3 -30.20 -5.29 -16.45
C LEU A 3 -29.22 -6.47 -16.51
N TYR A 4 -27.99 -6.22 -16.16
CA TYR A 4 -26.93 -7.23 -16.08
C TYR A 4 -26.46 -7.36 -14.63
N GLN A 5 -26.19 -8.58 -14.21
CA GLN A 5 -25.57 -8.84 -12.93
C GLN A 5 -24.12 -8.32 -12.93
N LYS A 6 -23.82 -7.37 -12.02
CA LYS A 6 -22.47 -6.79 -11.85
C LYS A 6 -21.99 -7.01 -10.44
N LYS A 7 -20.66 -7.16 -10.27
CA LYS A 7 -20.03 -7.18 -8.96
C LYS A 7 -20.31 -5.84 -8.26
N LYS A 8 -20.77 -5.90 -7.00
CA LYS A 8 -21.01 -4.70 -6.19
C LYS A 8 -19.68 -4.05 -5.83
N SER A 9 -19.60 -2.73 -5.98
CA SER A 9 -18.55 -1.92 -5.38
C SER A 9 -19.03 -1.45 -4.02
N PHE A 10 -18.34 -1.87 -2.96
CA PHE A 10 -18.70 -1.47 -1.60
C PHE A 10 -18.02 -0.14 -1.25
N ARG A 11 -18.74 0.67 -0.46
CA ARG A 11 -18.27 1.93 0.10
C ARG A 11 -18.59 1.93 1.57
N TYR A 12 -17.68 2.43 2.40
CA TYR A 12 -17.94 2.56 3.83
C TYR A 12 -19.09 3.52 4.09
N GLN A 13 -20.00 3.15 4.99
CA GLN A 13 -21.13 3.99 5.38
C GLN A 13 -20.69 5.21 6.19
N GLU A 14 -19.60 5.04 6.94
CA GLU A 14 -19.01 6.04 7.84
C GLU A 14 -18.20 7.13 7.11
N ARG A 15 -18.10 7.07 5.79
CA ARG A 15 -17.39 8.09 5.01
C ARG A 15 -18.09 9.45 5.11
N ASP A 16 -17.33 10.49 5.34
CA ASP A 16 -17.79 11.87 5.43
C ASP A 16 -17.64 12.57 4.06
N ALA A 17 -18.78 12.88 3.43
CA ALA A 17 -18.78 13.50 2.11
C ALA A 17 -18.21 14.93 2.12
N LEU A 18 -18.39 15.68 3.20
CA LEU A 18 -17.85 17.06 3.31
C LEU A 18 -16.32 17.04 3.47
N LYS A 19 -15.80 16.17 4.33
CA LYS A 19 -14.36 15.99 4.48
C LYS A 19 -13.70 15.51 3.20
N ARG A 20 -14.35 14.61 2.48
CA ARG A 20 -13.87 14.13 1.18
C ARG A 20 -13.80 15.25 0.13
N LYS A 21 -14.85 16.06 0.05
CA LYS A 21 -14.88 17.23 -0.85
C LYS A 21 -13.76 18.22 -0.51
N ALA A 22 -13.63 18.58 0.76
CA ALA A 22 -12.59 19.50 1.21
C ALA A 22 -11.16 18.95 0.97
N PHE A 23 -10.96 17.64 1.08
CA PHE A 23 -9.70 16.99 0.75
C PHE A 23 -9.40 17.10 -0.75
N LEU A 24 -10.34 16.76 -1.62
CA LEU A 24 -10.17 16.83 -3.07
C LEU A 24 -9.86 18.25 -3.52
N GLU A 25 -10.55 19.26 -2.99
CA GLU A 25 -10.27 20.68 -3.28
C GLU A 25 -8.87 21.12 -2.86
N LYS A 26 -8.27 20.50 -1.84
CA LYS A 26 -6.88 20.73 -1.44
C LYS A 26 -5.91 20.07 -2.41
N VAL A 27 -6.17 18.80 -2.76
CA VAL A 27 -5.30 18.01 -3.64
C VAL A 27 -5.28 18.60 -5.06
N GLU A 28 -6.42 19.09 -5.58
CA GLU A 28 -6.50 19.75 -6.88
C GLU A 28 -5.59 20.99 -7.03
N LYS A 29 -5.18 21.61 -5.92
CA LYS A 29 -4.29 22.77 -5.90
C LYS A 29 -2.80 22.40 -5.88
N ILE A 30 -2.49 21.12 -5.77
CA ILE A 30 -1.12 20.60 -5.67
C ILE A 30 -0.78 19.95 -7.01
N ASP A 31 0.40 20.28 -7.55
CA ASP A 31 0.90 19.60 -8.75
C ASP A 31 1.02 18.09 -8.50
N ASN A 32 0.51 17.29 -9.42
CA ASN A 32 0.51 15.84 -9.27
C ASN A 32 1.91 15.25 -9.07
N ASP A 33 2.94 15.85 -9.65
CA ASP A 33 4.33 15.42 -9.52
C ASP A 33 4.93 15.75 -8.14
N LYS A 34 4.22 16.55 -7.34
CA LYS A 34 4.60 16.93 -5.98
C LYS A 34 3.80 16.17 -4.91
N ILE A 35 3.04 15.18 -5.29
CA ILE A 35 2.27 14.37 -4.35
C ILE A 35 2.93 13.02 -4.17
N VAL A 36 3.15 12.65 -2.92
CA VAL A 36 3.64 11.32 -2.52
C VAL A 36 2.60 10.67 -1.62
N TYR A 37 1.95 9.63 -2.10
CA TYR A 37 1.05 8.81 -1.28
C TYR A 37 1.85 7.75 -0.55
N MET A 38 1.72 7.67 0.76
CA MET A 38 2.37 6.70 1.62
C MET A 38 1.32 5.81 2.27
N ASP A 39 1.61 4.51 2.32
CA ASP A 39 0.72 3.51 2.94
C ASP A 39 1.47 2.25 3.32
N GLU A 40 0.85 1.42 4.15
CA GLU A 40 1.34 0.09 4.48
C GLU A 40 0.39 -1.01 4.00
N ALA A 41 0.99 -2.13 3.67
CA ALA A 41 0.29 -3.36 3.36
C ALA A 41 1.01 -4.54 4.02
N GLY A 42 0.36 -5.70 4.01
CA GLY A 42 1.00 -6.92 4.51
C GLY A 42 0.46 -8.13 3.79
N MET A 43 1.25 -9.18 3.79
CA MET A 43 0.81 -10.51 3.34
C MET A 43 1.45 -11.59 4.20
N ASP A 44 0.88 -12.77 4.16
CA ASP A 44 1.41 -13.93 4.87
C ASP A 44 1.79 -15.07 3.91
N ASP A 45 2.54 -16.01 4.42
CA ASP A 45 3.09 -17.13 3.67
C ASP A 45 2.06 -18.17 3.23
N THR A 46 0.81 -18.04 3.67
CA THR A 46 -0.30 -18.90 3.19
C THR A 46 -0.99 -18.34 1.96
N GLU A 47 -0.70 -17.09 1.59
CA GLU A 47 -1.26 -16.50 0.40
C GLU A 47 -0.60 -17.10 -0.86
N ARG A 48 -1.41 -17.73 -1.72
CA ARG A 48 -0.98 -18.34 -2.99
C ARG A 48 -1.71 -17.70 -4.16
N TYR A 49 -1.11 -17.83 -5.34
CA TYR A 49 -1.76 -17.37 -6.56
C TYR A 49 -3.01 -18.21 -6.84
N ALA A 50 -4.13 -17.53 -7.11
CA ALA A 50 -5.44 -18.16 -7.16
C ALA A 50 -5.75 -18.89 -8.48
N TYR A 51 -4.86 -18.79 -9.48
CA TYR A 51 -5.10 -19.33 -10.82
C TYR A 51 -3.99 -20.29 -11.20
N GLY A 52 -4.34 -21.35 -11.91
CA GLY A 52 -3.43 -22.33 -12.47
C GLY A 52 -3.96 -22.85 -13.81
N HIS A 53 -3.14 -23.60 -14.52
CA HIS A 53 -3.48 -24.19 -15.80
C HIS A 53 -3.87 -25.66 -15.63
N SER A 54 -4.95 -26.08 -16.27
CA SER A 54 -5.44 -27.45 -16.27
C SER A 54 -6.09 -27.75 -17.62
N ALA A 55 -6.13 -29.02 -18.00
CA ALA A 55 -6.86 -29.45 -19.19
C ALA A 55 -8.36 -29.13 -19.06
N LYS A 56 -9.01 -28.84 -20.19
CA LYS A 56 -10.45 -28.54 -20.21
C LYS A 56 -11.25 -29.65 -19.53
N GLY A 57 -12.10 -29.27 -18.57
CA GLY A 57 -12.93 -30.19 -17.77
C GLY A 57 -12.22 -30.88 -16.60
N LYS A 58 -10.94 -30.56 -16.36
CA LYS A 58 -10.21 -31.04 -15.18
C LYS A 58 -10.08 -29.93 -14.13
N ARG A 59 -10.08 -30.31 -12.85
CA ARG A 59 -9.78 -29.38 -11.75
C ARG A 59 -8.28 -29.14 -11.67
N CYS A 60 -7.92 -27.89 -11.39
CA CYS A 60 -6.55 -27.53 -11.03
C CYS A 60 -6.41 -27.58 -9.50
N TYR A 61 -5.49 -28.39 -9.01
CA TYR A 61 -5.18 -28.50 -7.59
C TYR A 61 -3.83 -27.85 -7.31
N ALA A 62 -3.73 -27.16 -6.19
CA ALA A 62 -2.47 -26.62 -5.68
C ALA A 62 -2.40 -26.87 -4.16
N GLU A 63 -1.21 -27.04 -3.64
CA GLU A 63 -0.95 -27.17 -2.22
C GLU A 63 -0.63 -25.80 -1.63
N LYS A 64 -1.07 -25.58 -0.40
CA LYS A 64 -0.72 -24.38 0.37
C LYS A 64 -0.50 -24.76 1.83
N PRO A 65 0.35 -24.00 2.55
CA PRO A 65 0.50 -24.20 3.99
C PRO A 65 -0.84 -24.08 4.71
N GLY A 66 -1.16 -25.05 5.57
CA GLY A 66 -2.40 -25.06 6.34
C GLY A 66 -2.38 -24.11 7.53
N LYS A 67 -1.17 -23.71 7.98
CA LYS A 67 -0.98 -22.76 9.07
C LYS A 67 -0.09 -21.62 8.60
N LYS A 68 -0.48 -20.41 8.98
CA LYS A 68 0.30 -19.22 8.80
C LYS A 68 1.50 -19.24 9.75
N SER A 69 2.71 -19.10 9.24
CA SER A 69 3.93 -19.05 10.05
C SER A 69 4.53 -17.64 10.07
N ILE A 70 4.53 -16.95 8.95
CA ILE A 70 5.17 -15.64 8.80
C ILE A 70 4.16 -14.66 8.19
N ARG A 71 4.12 -13.45 8.76
CA ARG A 71 3.51 -12.29 8.14
C ARG A 71 4.56 -11.20 8.00
N ILE A 72 4.71 -10.68 6.80
CA ILE A 72 5.57 -9.53 6.52
C ILE A 72 4.68 -8.36 6.15
N ASN A 73 4.87 -7.25 6.85
CA ASN A 73 4.31 -5.98 6.46
C ASN A 73 5.33 -5.21 5.63
N PHE A 74 4.86 -4.32 4.80
CA PHE A 74 5.72 -3.49 3.98
C PHE A 74 5.08 -2.11 3.82
N ILE A 75 5.94 -1.11 3.77
CA ILE A 75 5.57 0.30 3.63
C ILE A 75 6.21 0.81 2.35
N GLY A 76 5.57 1.77 1.70
CA GLY A 76 6.12 2.41 0.53
C GLY A 76 5.44 3.72 0.21
N GLY A 77 6.04 4.47 -0.70
CA GLY A 77 5.51 5.70 -1.26
C GLY A 77 5.20 5.56 -2.75
N LEU A 78 4.21 6.28 -3.23
CA LEU A 78 3.87 6.40 -4.65
C LEU A 78 3.92 7.86 -5.06
N ARG A 79 4.88 8.20 -5.93
CA ARG A 79 5.00 9.51 -6.60
C ARG A 79 4.60 9.36 -8.06
N GLY A 80 3.44 9.88 -8.44
CA GLY A 80 2.90 9.65 -9.79
C GLY A 80 2.73 8.16 -10.09
N LYS A 81 3.63 7.57 -10.87
CA LYS A 81 3.66 6.12 -11.17
C LYS A 81 4.87 5.41 -10.56
N GLN A 82 5.75 6.13 -9.89
CA GLN A 82 6.98 5.59 -9.33
C GLN A 82 6.73 5.13 -7.90
N PHE A 83 7.03 3.86 -7.63
CA PHE A 83 7.05 3.32 -6.28
C PHE A 83 8.40 3.66 -5.64
N ILE A 84 8.39 4.34 -4.51
CA ILE A 84 9.58 4.87 -3.83
C ILE A 84 9.65 4.41 -2.37
N ALA A 85 10.84 4.48 -1.80
CA ALA A 85 11.10 4.23 -0.39
C ALA A 85 10.50 2.89 0.13
N PRO A 86 10.65 1.75 -0.56
CA PRO A 86 10.11 0.49 -0.07
C PRO A 86 10.85 0.00 1.16
N MET A 87 10.11 -0.38 2.21
CA MET A 87 10.64 -1.02 3.41
C MET A 87 9.80 -2.24 3.78
N MET A 88 10.45 -3.34 4.14
CA MET A 88 9.81 -4.52 4.74
C MET A 88 9.92 -4.46 6.25
N VAL A 89 8.87 -4.88 6.93
CA VAL A 89 8.77 -4.88 8.39
C VAL A 89 8.36 -6.26 8.86
N GLU A 90 9.20 -6.89 9.63
CA GLU A 90 8.84 -8.11 10.34
C GLU A 90 7.97 -7.75 11.55
N GLY A 91 6.80 -8.38 11.66
CA GLY A 91 5.84 -8.06 12.71
C GLY A 91 4.88 -6.92 12.37
N TYR A 92 4.44 -6.18 13.38
CA TYR A 92 3.40 -5.15 13.24
C TYR A 92 3.99 -3.75 13.04
N CYS A 93 3.37 -2.97 12.17
CA CYS A 93 3.66 -1.55 12.06
C CYS A 93 3.11 -0.81 13.30
N ASN A 94 3.95 -0.01 13.94
CA ASN A 94 3.64 0.82 15.09
C ASN A 94 4.27 2.21 14.93
N ALA A 95 4.05 3.10 15.90
CA ALA A 95 4.55 4.47 15.82
C ALA A 95 6.09 4.56 15.66
N ASN A 96 6.84 3.69 16.31
CA ASN A 96 8.31 3.69 16.22
C ASN A 96 8.77 3.21 14.83
N VAL A 97 8.12 2.18 14.28
CA VAL A 97 8.41 1.68 12.93
C VAL A 97 8.04 2.73 11.89
N CYS A 98 6.88 3.37 12.04
CA CYS A 98 6.46 4.45 11.16
C CYS A 98 7.45 5.62 11.20
N GLN A 99 7.87 6.07 12.39
CA GLN A 99 8.87 7.13 12.53
C GLN A 99 10.19 6.74 11.87
N ALA A 100 10.70 5.54 12.15
CA ALA A 100 11.94 5.06 11.54
C ALA A 100 11.84 5.00 10.00
N TYR A 101 10.69 4.57 9.47
CA TYR A 101 10.44 4.58 8.02
C TYR A 101 10.48 6.00 7.45
N ILE A 102 9.81 6.95 8.10
CA ILE A 102 9.81 8.36 7.67
C ILE A 102 11.24 8.90 7.63
N ASP A 103 11.98 8.73 8.71
CA ASP A 103 13.32 9.32 8.86
C ASP A 103 14.36 8.67 7.94
N GLN A 104 14.33 7.34 7.80
CA GLN A 104 15.40 6.59 7.15
C GLN A 104 15.12 6.24 5.69
N CYS A 105 13.85 6.14 5.30
CA CYS A 105 13.47 5.68 3.97
C CYS A 105 12.76 6.76 3.16
N LEU A 106 11.73 7.39 3.74
CA LEU A 106 10.89 8.30 2.97
C LEU A 106 11.57 9.68 2.77
N ILE A 107 11.99 10.33 3.84
CA ILE A 107 12.62 11.67 3.77
C ILE A 107 13.81 11.72 2.80
N PRO A 108 14.74 10.75 2.77
CA PRO A 108 15.81 10.75 1.78
C PRO A 108 15.36 10.69 0.31
N CYS A 109 14.12 10.27 0.08
CA CYS A 109 13.52 10.19 -1.25
C CYS A 109 12.64 11.41 -1.60
N LEU A 110 12.35 12.27 -0.62
CA LEU A 110 11.52 13.46 -0.82
C LEU A 110 12.32 14.64 -1.37
N SER A 111 11.61 15.51 -2.07
CA SER A 111 12.11 16.83 -2.49
C SER A 111 11.34 17.93 -1.76
N PRO A 112 11.99 19.03 -1.36
CA PRO A 112 11.30 20.16 -0.72
C PRO A 112 10.09 20.65 -1.54
N GLY A 113 9.00 20.94 -0.85
CA GLY A 113 7.74 21.38 -1.45
C GLY A 113 6.82 20.22 -1.88
N GLU A 114 7.21 18.97 -1.70
CA GLU A 114 6.31 17.83 -1.89
C GLU A 114 5.29 17.72 -0.76
N THR A 115 4.15 17.12 -1.06
CA THR A 115 3.08 16.84 -0.09
C THR A 115 2.97 15.33 0.11
N VAL A 116 3.26 14.87 1.31
CA VAL A 116 3.04 13.48 1.71
C VAL A 116 1.58 13.31 2.14
N ILE A 117 0.91 12.37 1.51
CA ILE A 117 -0.48 12.00 1.84
C ILE A 117 -0.49 10.60 2.43
N MET A 118 -1.02 10.45 3.62
CA MET A 118 -1.15 9.16 4.31
C MET A 118 -2.52 9.00 4.94
N ASP A 119 -2.86 7.80 5.36
CA ASP A 119 -4.12 7.53 6.01
C ASP A 119 -4.21 8.15 7.42
N ASN A 120 -5.36 7.99 8.05
CA ASN A 120 -5.68 8.56 9.35
C ASN A 120 -5.35 7.64 10.54
N ALA A 121 -4.47 6.63 10.37
CA ALA A 121 -4.07 5.76 11.47
C ALA A 121 -3.48 6.57 12.65
N SER A 122 -3.73 6.12 13.86
CA SER A 122 -3.32 6.86 15.07
C SER A 122 -1.81 7.06 15.16
N PHE A 123 -1.03 6.08 14.72
CA PHE A 123 0.42 6.15 14.74
C PHE A 123 1.01 7.07 13.65
N HIS A 124 0.29 7.36 12.57
CA HIS A 124 0.68 8.37 11.57
C HIS A 124 0.54 9.81 12.10
N LYS A 125 -0.28 10.00 13.13
CA LYS A 125 -0.52 11.33 13.73
C LYS A 125 0.44 11.67 14.85
N SER A 126 1.50 10.91 15.02
CA SER A 126 2.51 11.25 16.00
C SER A 126 3.15 12.60 15.67
N LYS A 127 3.48 13.37 16.71
CA LYS A 127 4.11 14.68 16.55
C LYS A 127 5.42 14.57 15.79
N GLY A 128 6.22 13.51 16.05
CA GLY A 128 7.49 13.29 15.37
C GLY A 128 7.36 13.08 13.86
N VAL A 129 6.35 12.35 13.39
CA VAL A 129 6.10 12.15 11.94
C VAL A 129 5.83 13.48 11.25
N LYS A 130 4.98 14.31 11.86
CA LYS A 130 4.65 15.62 11.28
C LYS A 130 5.87 16.54 11.24
N GLU A 131 6.58 16.66 12.36
CA GLU A 131 7.78 17.51 12.48
C GLU A 131 8.86 17.08 11.49
N ALA A 132 9.15 15.79 11.37
CA ALA A 132 10.16 15.27 10.45
C ALA A 132 9.85 15.61 8.97
N ILE A 133 8.58 15.49 8.55
CA ILE A 133 8.17 15.84 7.18
C ILE A 133 8.25 17.37 6.94
N GLU A 134 7.82 18.17 7.92
CA GLU A 134 7.88 19.64 7.83
C GLU A 134 9.32 20.16 7.86
N ASP A 135 10.19 19.59 8.68
CA ASP A 135 11.62 19.92 8.74
C ASP A 135 12.36 19.57 7.43
N ALA A 136 11.89 18.56 6.70
CA ALA A 136 12.36 18.23 5.35
C ALA A 136 11.87 19.22 4.28
N GLY A 137 11.13 20.27 4.66
CA GLY A 137 10.55 21.25 3.75
C GLY A 137 9.35 20.73 2.94
N CYS A 138 8.71 19.68 3.42
CA CYS A 138 7.56 19.02 2.81
C CYS A 138 6.26 19.32 3.59
N HIS A 139 5.12 18.96 3.00
CA HIS A 139 3.82 19.14 3.62
C HIS A 139 3.21 17.79 3.96
N LEU A 140 2.41 17.73 5.03
CA LEU A 140 1.67 16.54 5.44
C LEU A 140 0.16 16.78 5.28
N LEU A 141 -0.50 15.85 4.62
CA LEU A 141 -1.95 15.84 4.46
C LEU A 141 -2.51 14.45 4.77
N PHE A 142 -3.58 14.39 5.55
CA PHE A 142 -4.24 13.12 5.87
C PHE A 142 -5.45 12.86 4.97
N LEU A 143 -5.60 11.61 4.54
CA LEU A 143 -6.80 11.14 3.87
C LEU A 143 -8.03 11.33 4.76
N PRO A 144 -9.20 11.58 4.19
CA PRO A 144 -10.44 11.56 4.96
C PRO A 144 -10.67 10.16 5.54
N PRO A 145 -11.29 10.03 6.72
CA PRO A 145 -11.62 8.74 7.30
C PRO A 145 -12.41 7.86 6.32
N TYR A 146 -12.16 6.55 6.35
CA TYR A 146 -12.85 5.56 5.52
C TYR A 146 -12.82 5.84 4.01
N SER A 147 -11.69 6.32 3.50
CA SER A 147 -11.54 6.73 2.10
C SER A 147 -10.33 6.12 1.40
N PRO A 148 -10.15 4.78 1.43
CA PRO A 148 -9.02 4.13 0.74
C PRO A 148 -9.09 4.31 -0.79
N ASP A 149 -10.28 4.54 -1.34
CA ASP A 149 -10.49 4.85 -2.75
C ASP A 149 -9.87 6.19 -3.20
N LEU A 150 -9.45 7.03 -2.26
CA LEU A 150 -8.68 8.25 -2.52
C LEU A 150 -7.17 8.05 -2.38
N ASN A 151 -6.72 6.82 -2.12
CA ASN A 151 -5.31 6.48 -2.00
C ASN A 151 -4.85 5.66 -3.23
N PRO A 152 -4.18 6.27 -4.22
CA PRO A 152 -3.77 5.56 -5.44
C PRO A 152 -2.78 4.40 -5.19
N ILE A 153 -2.02 4.42 -4.10
CA ILE A 153 -1.06 3.36 -3.76
C ILE A 153 -1.74 2.02 -3.52
N GLU A 154 -3.02 2.00 -3.15
CA GLU A 154 -3.82 0.78 -3.04
C GLU A 154 -3.84 -0.03 -4.35
N HIS A 155 -3.75 0.66 -5.50
CA HIS A 155 -3.64 0.02 -6.81
C HIS A 155 -2.24 -0.58 -7.09
N VAL A 156 -1.24 -0.22 -6.30
CA VAL A 156 0.11 -0.80 -6.34
C VAL A 156 0.17 -2.11 -5.56
N TRP A 157 -0.54 -2.19 -4.44
CA TRP A 157 -0.51 -3.36 -3.56
C TRP A 157 -1.05 -4.63 -4.22
N SER A 158 -2.12 -4.53 -5.00
CA SER A 158 -2.70 -5.71 -5.66
C SER A 158 -1.76 -6.36 -6.68
N PRO A 159 -1.17 -5.64 -7.66
CA PRO A 159 -0.16 -6.20 -8.56
C PRO A 159 1.08 -6.72 -7.83
N LEU A 160 1.58 -5.99 -6.82
CA LEU A 160 2.73 -6.41 -6.02
C LEU A 160 2.46 -7.78 -5.38
N LYS A 161 1.36 -7.90 -4.62
CA LYS A 161 0.99 -9.14 -3.95
C LYS A 161 0.78 -10.30 -4.96
N ASN A 162 0.21 -10.02 -6.12
CA ASN A 162 0.05 -11.04 -7.15
C ASN A 162 1.39 -11.52 -7.71
N ARG A 163 2.33 -10.62 -7.98
CA ARG A 163 3.70 -11.00 -8.43
C ARG A 163 4.42 -11.81 -7.36
N VAL A 164 4.28 -11.45 -6.08
CA VAL A 164 4.86 -12.23 -4.98
C VAL A 164 4.27 -13.64 -4.91
N ARG A 165 2.93 -13.77 -4.99
CA ARG A 165 2.27 -15.08 -5.00
C ARG A 165 2.73 -15.96 -6.18
N MET A 166 2.90 -15.37 -7.36
CA MET A 166 3.42 -16.09 -8.53
C MET A 166 4.84 -16.60 -8.28
N LYS A 167 5.71 -15.78 -7.69
CA LYS A 167 7.08 -16.19 -7.35
C LYS A 167 7.11 -17.29 -6.29
N LEU A 168 6.27 -17.22 -5.27
CA LEU A 168 6.16 -18.27 -4.26
C LEU A 168 5.72 -19.61 -4.84
N ASP A 169 4.95 -19.59 -5.93
CA ASP A 169 4.49 -20.82 -6.60
C ASP A 169 5.53 -21.38 -7.60
N GLN A 170 6.43 -20.55 -8.12
CA GLN A 170 7.35 -20.92 -9.20
C GLN A 170 8.78 -21.18 -8.73
N ASP A 171 9.25 -20.41 -7.76
CA ASP A 171 10.69 -20.29 -7.48
C ASP A 171 11.14 -21.03 -6.19
N GLU A 172 10.24 -21.68 -5.45
CA GLU A 172 10.52 -22.35 -4.16
C GLU A 172 11.25 -21.46 -3.14
N ILE A 173 11.02 -20.15 -3.19
CA ILE A 173 11.64 -19.16 -2.32
C ILE A 173 10.71 -18.77 -1.16
N ASN A 174 11.27 -18.22 -0.09
CA ASN A 174 10.48 -17.73 1.03
C ASN A 174 9.82 -16.38 0.71
N LEU A 175 8.85 -16.00 1.56
CA LEU A 175 8.06 -14.78 1.39
C LEU A 175 8.92 -13.51 1.37
N GLU A 176 9.92 -13.43 2.24
CA GLU A 176 10.83 -12.28 2.33
C GLU A 176 11.63 -12.08 1.04
N THR A 177 12.22 -13.15 0.53
CA THR A 177 12.97 -13.13 -0.73
C THR A 177 12.06 -12.74 -1.90
N ALA A 178 10.86 -13.32 -1.98
CA ALA A 178 9.90 -12.99 -3.03
C ALA A 178 9.49 -11.51 -2.99
N LEU A 179 9.17 -10.98 -1.80
CA LEU A 179 8.85 -9.56 -1.60
C LEU A 179 10.01 -8.66 -2.00
N SER A 180 11.23 -8.95 -1.52
CA SER A 180 12.43 -8.17 -1.84
C SER A 180 12.67 -8.08 -3.35
N GLN A 181 12.59 -9.21 -4.06
CA GLN A 181 12.79 -9.25 -5.51
C GLN A 181 11.72 -8.47 -6.27
N VAL A 182 10.44 -8.60 -5.85
CA VAL A 182 9.35 -7.88 -6.52
C VAL A 182 9.46 -6.38 -6.28
N MET A 183 9.70 -5.95 -5.05
CA MET A 183 9.82 -4.52 -4.71
C MET A 183 10.99 -3.85 -5.44
N LYS A 184 12.13 -4.54 -5.59
CA LYS A 184 13.28 -4.03 -6.36
C LYS A 184 13.01 -3.92 -7.86
N SER A 185 12.01 -4.62 -8.39
CA SER A 185 11.64 -4.61 -9.82
C SER A 185 10.54 -3.61 -10.17
N MET A 186 10.05 -2.85 -9.19
CA MET A 186 8.99 -1.86 -9.37
C MET A 186 9.58 -0.47 -9.54
#